data_be5829b136b5c089ea9bd4159cadc4ad
#
_entry.id   be5829b136b5c089ea9bd4159cadc4ad
#
_cell.length_a   1.000
_cell.length_b   1.000
_cell.length_c   1.000
_cell.angle_alpha   90.00
_cell.angle_beta   90.00
_cell.angle_gamma   90.00
#
_symmetry.space_group_name_H-M   'P 1'
#
loop_
_entity.id
_entity.type
_entity.pdbx_description
1 polymer ?
#
loop_
_entity_poly.entity_id
_entity_poly.type
_entity_poly.pdbx_seq_one_letter_code
_entity_poly.pdbx_strand_id
1 'polypeptide(L)'
;MDWLFAVPGDIIREKDVCVVKNVFELSPKAQDWQETLTDNGYRLTDARLSVIEVIANTDRVLRPIEVYEIAKERYPRLGLVSVYRTLEKLEELDLITRVHQPTGCQAFVPAWEGHKHLLLCLNCGRFEYFEGENLKEFFEGVAKSSGY
;
A
#
# COMPACT_ATOMS: atom_id res chain seq x y z
N MET A 1 15.25 5.15 32.73
CA MET A 1 15.77 6.07 31.70
C MET A 1 14.65 6.47 30.83
N ASP A 2 14.11 7.65 31.12
CA ASP A 2 12.90 8.20 30.53
C ASP A 2 13.22 8.84 29.19
N TRP A 3 12.47 8.48 28.15
CA TRP A 3 12.40 9.25 26.93
C TRP A 3 11.04 9.90 26.81
N LEU A 4 10.90 11.05 27.43
CA LEU A 4 9.84 12.01 27.16
C LEU A 4 10.19 12.75 25.85
N PHE A 5 9.44 12.54 24.79
CA PHE A 5 9.39 13.47 23.70
C PHE A 5 8.16 14.37 23.88
N ALA A 6 8.42 15.54 24.45
CA ALA A 6 7.47 16.65 24.43
C ALA A 6 7.47 17.30 23.06
N VAL A 7 6.31 17.39 22.43
CA VAL A 7 6.09 18.22 21.24
C VAL A 7 5.63 19.58 21.74
N PRO A 8 6.32 20.69 21.46
CA PRO A 8 5.81 22.01 21.80
C PRO A 8 4.70 22.40 20.84
N GLY A 9 3.52 22.58 21.34
CA GLY A 9 2.40 23.19 20.65
C GLY A 9 2.53 24.70 20.64
N ASP A 10 2.76 25.30 19.50
CA ASP A 10 2.54 26.73 19.31
C ASP A 10 1.12 26.98 18.83
N ILE A 11 0.30 27.49 19.76
CA ILE A 11 -1.02 28.02 19.46
C ILE A 11 -0.86 29.38 18.83
N ILE A 12 -0.94 29.50 17.54
CA ILE A 12 -1.11 30.76 16.85
C ILE A 12 -2.62 31.02 16.75
N ARG A 13 -3.09 31.94 17.58
CA ARG A 13 -4.41 32.54 17.41
C ARG A 13 -4.31 33.60 16.32
N GLU A 14 -4.88 33.31 15.17
CA GLU A 14 -5.27 34.33 14.23
C GLU A 14 -6.71 34.07 13.78
N LYS A 15 -7.49 35.14 13.79
CA LYS A 15 -8.93 35.18 13.65
C LYS A 15 -9.36 34.82 12.23
N ASP A 16 -10.53 34.14 12.16
CA ASP A 16 -11.40 34.08 11.00
C ASP A 16 -10.82 33.35 9.75
N VAL A 17 -10.96 32.06 9.79
CA VAL A 17 -11.63 31.20 8.82
C VAL A 17 -11.51 29.76 9.36
N CYS A 18 -12.63 29.12 9.65
CA CYS A 18 -12.68 27.71 9.97
C CYS A 18 -12.40 26.89 8.67
N VAL A 19 -11.19 26.97 8.19
CA VAL A 19 -10.64 26.02 7.20
C VAL A 19 -10.19 24.83 8.03
N VAL A 20 -11.06 23.85 8.14
CA VAL A 20 -10.64 22.51 8.49
C VAL A 20 -9.70 22.05 7.37
N LYS A 21 -8.42 22.42 7.49
CA LYS A 21 -7.36 21.76 6.73
C LYS A 21 -7.25 20.35 7.28
N ASN A 22 -8.10 19.46 6.80
CA ASN A 22 -7.76 18.06 6.74
C ASN A 22 -6.61 17.92 5.73
N VAL A 23 -5.44 18.36 6.13
CA VAL A 23 -4.21 18.01 5.45
C VAL A 23 -3.98 16.55 5.81
N PHE A 24 -4.49 15.66 4.98
CA PHE A 24 -4.09 14.27 4.97
C PHE A 24 -2.60 14.30 4.61
N GLU A 25 -1.72 14.30 5.60
CA GLU A 25 -0.30 14.13 5.37
C GLU A 25 -0.10 12.72 4.83
N LEU A 26 0.04 12.65 3.51
CA LEU A 26 0.37 11.43 2.80
C LEU A 26 1.88 11.23 2.82
N SER A 27 2.29 9.97 2.92
CA SER A 27 3.69 9.60 2.69
C SER A 27 4.11 9.93 1.25
N PRO A 28 5.42 10.10 0.97
CA PRO A 28 5.90 10.40 -0.38
C PRO A 28 5.39 9.41 -1.42
N LYS A 29 5.41 8.13 -1.12
CA LYS A 29 4.90 7.09 -2.02
C LYS A 29 3.39 7.20 -2.26
N ALA A 30 2.61 7.54 -1.24
CA ALA A 30 1.18 7.74 -1.40
C ALA A 30 0.87 9.01 -2.21
N GLN A 31 1.73 10.04 -2.14
CA GLN A 31 1.63 11.24 -2.97
C GLN A 31 1.86 10.91 -4.46
N ASP A 32 2.90 10.14 -4.78
CA ASP A 32 3.17 9.69 -6.16
C ASP A 32 1.97 8.90 -6.72
N TRP A 33 1.38 8.05 -5.92
CA TRP A 33 0.18 7.28 -6.33
C TRP A 33 -1.05 8.16 -6.48
N GLN A 34 -1.18 9.20 -5.65
CA GLN A 34 -2.23 10.21 -5.80
C GLN A 34 -2.10 10.95 -7.13
N GLU A 35 -0.90 11.37 -7.50
CA GLU A 35 -0.62 12.03 -8.77
C GLU A 35 -0.95 11.11 -9.94
N THR A 36 -0.49 9.86 -9.91
CA THR A 36 -0.79 8.86 -10.93
C THR A 36 -2.29 8.66 -11.13
N LEU A 37 -3.07 8.57 -10.05
CA LEU A 37 -4.52 8.47 -10.13
C LEU A 37 -5.16 9.72 -10.74
N THR A 38 -4.68 10.90 -10.38
CA THR A 38 -5.18 12.17 -10.89
C THR A 38 -4.92 12.31 -12.38
N ASP A 39 -3.72 11.97 -12.83
CA ASP A 39 -3.32 12.02 -14.24
C ASP A 39 -4.13 11.04 -15.10
N ASN A 40 -4.57 9.94 -14.52
CA ASN A 40 -5.49 8.99 -15.15
C ASN A 40 -6.97 9.34 -14.99
N GLY A 41 -7.29 10.56 -14.53
CA GLY A 41 -8.65 11.09 -14.48
C GLY A 41 -9.51 10.57 -13.31
N TYR A 42 -8.91 9.90 -12.33
CA TYR A 42 -9.65 9.41 -11.17
C TYR A 42 -9.84 10.51 -10.12
N ARG A 43 -11.09 10.71 -9.72
CA ARG A 43 -11.40 11.64 -8.63
C ARG A 43 -10.84 11.12 -7.30
N LEU A 44 -10.08 11.97 -6.62
CA LEU A 44 -9.61 11.71 -5.27
C LEU A 44 -10.70 12.06 -4.25
N THR A 45 -10.83 11.18 -3.27
CA THR A 45 -11.70 11.36 -2.10
C THR A 45 -10.93 10.96 -0.84
N ASP A 46 -11.31 11.48 0.31
CA ASP A 46 -10.66 11.13 1.59
C ASP A 46 -10.68 9.62 1.84
N ALA A 47 -11.78 8.96 1.46
CA ALA A 47 -11.90 7.50 1.52
C ALA A 47 -10.83 6.81 0.66
N ARG A 48 -10.56 7.30 -0.55
CA ARG A 48 -9.53 6.74 -1.43
C ARG A 48 -8.13 7.03 -0.91
N LEU A 49 -7.88 8.24 -0.44
CA LEU A 49 -6.60 8.63 0.14
C LEU A 49 -6.25 7.81 1.38
N SER A 50 -7.23 7.50 2.24
CA SER A 50 -6.99 6.64 3.40
C SER A 50 -6.57 5.22 3.02
N VAL A 51 -7.12 4.66 1.96
CA VAL A 51 -6.75 3.33 1.42
C VAL A 51 -5.36 3.36 0.80
N ILE A 52 -5.06 4.39 -0.01
CA ILE A 52 -3.76 4.58 -0.66
C ILE A 52 -2.65 4.64 0.40
N GLU A 53 -2.83 5.45 1.43
CA GLU A 53 -1.85 5.62 2.49
C GLU A 53 -1.53 4.31 3.21
N VAL A 54 -2.54 3.49 3.49
CA VAL A 54 -2.35 2.19 4.14
C VAL A 54 -1.55 1.24 3.25
N ILE A 55 -1.96 1.09 1.98
CA ILE A 55 -1.34 0.07 1.11
C ILE A 55 0.03 0.52 0.61
N ALA A 56 0.29 1.81 0.44
CA ALA A 56 1.57 2.33 0.02
C ALA A 56 2.68 2.11 1.05
N ASN A 57 2.33 2.09 2.34
CA ASN A 57 3.29 2.03 3.45
C ASN A 57 3.31 0.68 4.19
N THR A 58 2.61 -0.33 3.69
CA THR A 58 2.63 -1.64 4.34
C THR A 58 3.95 -2.37 4.12
N ASP A 59 4.40 -3.07 5.13
CA ASP A 59 5.50 -4.04 5.08
C ASP A 59 5.01 -5.51 5.03
N ARG A 60 3.69 -5.69 4.97
CA ARG A 60 3.02 -6.99 4.93
C ARG A 60 1.97 -7.03 3.84
N VAL A 61 1.70 -8.24 3.35
CA VAL A 61 0.55 -8.46 2.47
C VAL A 61 -0.74 -8.16 3.24
N LEU A 62 -1.62 -7.38 2.64
CA LEU A 62 -2.90 -7.00 3.25
C LEU A 62 -4.06 -7.49 2.41
N ARG A 63 -5.00 -8.17 3.06
CA ARG A 63 -6.31 -8.48 2.48
C ARG A 63 -7.18 -7.23 2.47
N PRO A 64 -8.17 -7.11 1.58
CA PRO A 64 -9.06 -5.94 1.53
C PRO A 64 -9.70 -5.59 2.86
N ILE A 65 -10.04 -6.61 3.67
CA ILE A 65 -10.62 -6.39 4.99
C ILE A 65 -9.62 -5.77 5.98
N GLU A 66 -8.35 -6.17 5.92
CA GLU A 66 -7.29 -5.61 6.77
C GLU A 66 -6.98 -4.16 6.37
N VAL A 67 -6.96 -3.88 5.06
CA VAL A 67 -6.86 -2.50 4.55
C VAL A 67 -8.02 -1.65 5.06
N TYR A 68 -9.25 -2.18 5.04
CA TYR A 68 -10.43 -1.49 5.55
C TYR A 68 -10.31 -1.19 7.04
N GLU A 69 -9.92 -2.15 7.86
CA GLU A 69 -9.80 -1.99 9.30
C GLU A 69 -8.79 -0.90 9.65
N ILE A 70 -7.61 -0.92 9.03
CA ILE A 70 -6.56 0.09 9.27
C ILE A 70 -6.99 1.47 8.74
N ALA A 71 -7.49 1.55 7.50
CA ALA A 71 -7.87 2.81 6.89
C ALA A 71 -9.06 3.48 7.58
N LYS A 72 -9.97 2.69 8.18
CA LYS A 72 -11.12 3.18 8.92
C LYS A 72 -10.74 3.93 10.21
N GLU A 73 -9.60 3.63 10.80
CA GLU A 73 -9.09 4.38 11.95
C GLU A 73 -8.86 5.85 11.58
N ARG A 74 -8.36 6.10 10.36
CA ARG A 74 -8.14 7.46 9.83
C ARG A 74 -9.41 8.09 9.24
N TYR A 75 -10.25 7.29 8.60
CA TYR A 75 -11.49 7.74 7.98
C TYR A 75 -12.67 6.88 8.40
N PRO A 76 -13.33 7.20 9.53
CA PRO A 76 -14.40 6.38 10.12
C PRO A 76 -15.62 6.15 9.21
N ARG A 77 -15.82 7.01 8.21
CA ARG A 77 -16.91 6.88 7.21
C ARG A 77 -16.56 5.98 6.03
N LEU A 78 -15.37 5.34 6.05
CA LEU A 78 -14.94 4.44 5.00
C LEU A 78 -15.90 3.26 4.89
N GLY A 79 -16.35 2.98 3.67
CA GLY A 79 -17.12 1.78 3.36
C GLY A 79 -16.23 0.72 2.69
N LEU A 80 -16.45 -0.55 2.99
CA LEU A 80 -15.68 -1.67 2.42
C LEU A 80 -15.72 -1.69 0.88
N VAL A 81 -16.85 -1.34 0.27
CA VAL A 81 -16.98 -1.22 -1.19
C VAL A 81 -16.00 -0.19 -1.77
N SER A 82 -15.76 0.92 -1.04
CA SER A 82 -14.78 1.93 -1.47
C SER A 82 -13.35 1.39 -1.43
N VAL A 83 -13.04 0.51 -0.48
CA VAL A 83 -11.74 -0.17 -0.40
C VAL A 83 -11.53 -1.04 -1.64
N TYR A 84 -12.47 -1.94 -1.95
CA TYR A 84 -12.37 -2.81 -3.13
C TYR A 84 -12.20 -2.02 -4.42
N ARG A 85 -13.04 -1.00 -4.63
CA ARG A 85 -12.95 -0.13 -5.82
C ARG A 85 -11.63 0.63 -5.92
N THR A 86 -11.03 0.99 -4.77
CA THR A 86 -9.73 1.67 -4.77
C THR A 86 -8.62 0.68 -5.10
N LEU A 87 -8.63 -0.51 -4.49
CA LEU A 87 -7.65 -1.56 -4.77
C LEU A 87 -7.69 -1.99 -6.24
N GLU A 88 -8.88 -2.16 -6.82
CA GLU A 88 -9.03 -2.44 -8.26
C GLU A 88 -8.37 -1.36 -9.13
N LYS A 89 -8.54 -0.07 -8.80
CA LYS A 89 -7.93 1.02 -9.56
C LYS A 89 -6.42 1.08 -9.39
N LEU A 90 -5.91 0.81 -8.20
CA LEU A 90 -4.47 0.74 -7.95
C LEU A 90 -3.84 -0.45 -8.69
N GLU A 91 -4.53 -1.58 -8.78
CA GLU A 91 -4.09 -2.75 -9.55
C GLU A 91 -4.12 -2.49 -11.06
N GLU A 92 -5.19 -1.84 -11.59
CA GLU A 92 -5.28 -1.43 -13.00
C GLU A 92 -4.16 -0.48 -13.44
N LEU A 93 -3.62 0.30 -12.51
CA LEU A 93 -2.50 1.23 -12.73
C LEU A 93 -1.14 0.63 -12.36
N ASP A 94 -1.06 -0.66 -12.12
CA ASP A 94 0.15 -1.37 -11.72
C ASP A 94 0.85 -0.80 -10.48
N LEU A 95 0.11 -0.11 -9.60
CA LEU A 95 0.63 0.43 -8.35
C LEU A 95 0.66 -0.60 -7.22
N ILE A 96 -0.17 -1.63 -7.32
CA ILE A 96 -0.18 -2.77 -6.41
C ILE A 96 -0.21 -4.09 -7.19
N THR A 97 0.28 -5.14 -6.54
CA THR A 97 0.25 -6.49 -7.09
C THR A 97 -0.60 -7.39 -6.20
N ARG A 98 -1.45 -8.19 -6.83
CA ARG A 98 -2.26 -9.20 -6.17
C ARG A 98 -1.44 -10.46 -5.88
N VAL A 99 -1.47 -10.91 -4.63
CA VAL A 99 -0.77 -12.09 -4.15
C VAL A 99 -1.80 -13.13 -3.71
N HIS A 100 -1.67 -14.35 -4.23
CA HIS A 100 -2.49 -15.48 -3.82
C HIS A 100 -1.84 -16.15 -2.61
N GLN A 101 -2.55 -16.14 -1.49
CA GLN A 101 -2.10 -16.84 -0.29
C GLN A 101 -2.51 -18.31 -0.34
N PRO A 102 -1.78 -19.23 0.33
CA PRO A 102 -2.14 -20.65 0.41
C PRO A 102 -3.54 -20.89 0.98
N THR A 103 -4.07 -19.95 1.75
CA THR A 103 -5.45 -19.97 2.30
C THR A 103 -6.52 -19.69 1.27
N GLY A 104 -6.16 -19.41 -0.01
CA GLY A 104 -7.09 -19.03 -1.07
C GLY A 104 -7.53 -17.56 -1.03
N CYS A 105 -7.14 -16.80 -0.01
CA CYS A 105 -7.49 -15.39 0.09
C CYS A 105 -6.59 -14.55 -0.82
N GLN A 106 -7.19 -13.56 -1.48
CA GLN A 106 -6.45 -12.54 -2.22
C GLN A 106 -5.93 -11.48 -1.26
N ALA A 107 -4.67 -11.14 -1.41
CA ALA A 107 -4.03 -10.06 -0.68
C ALA A 107 -3.23 -9.17 -1.64
N PHE A 108 -2.84 -8.00 -1.20
CA PHE A 108 -2.18 -7.00 -2.02
C PHE A 108 -0.89 -6.53 -1.37
N VAL A 109 0.08 -6.22 -2.20
CA VAL A 109 1.34 -5.57 -1.85
C VAL A 109 1.57 -4.38 -2.78
N PRO A 110 2.31 -3.35 -2.38
CA PRO A 110 2.78 -2.33 -3.29
C PRO A 110 3.52 -2.97 -4.47
N ALA A 111 3.28 -2.53 -5.69
CA ALA A 111 4.06 -2.97 -6.83
C ALA A 111 5.49 -2.44 -6.76
N TRP A 112 6.39 -3.13 -7.43
CA TRP A 112 7.79 -2.73 -7.58
C TRP A 112 8.14 -2.58 -9.04
N GLU A 113 8.95 -1.60 -9.36
CA GLU A 113 9.45 -1.39 -10.71
C GLU A 113 10.56 -2.41 -11.05
N GLY A 114 10.52 -2.93 -12.29
CA GLY A 114 11.52 -3.85 -12.82
C GLY A 114 11.28 -5.32 -12.48
N HIS A 115 12.24 -6.17 -12.88
CA HIS A 115 12.19 -7.62 -12.68
C HIS A 115 12.66 -7.99 -11.27
N LYS A 116 11.75 -7.93 -10.30
CA LYS A 116 12.02 -8.39 -8.93
C LYS A 116 11.13 -9.55 -8.56
N HIS A 117 11.63 -10.39 -7.69
CA HIS A 117 10.90 -11.50 -7.11
C HIS A 117 10.38 -11.11 -5.73
N LEU A 118 9.20 -11.57 -5.41
CA LEU A 118 8.58 -11.35 -4.10
C LEU A 118 8.88 -12.55 -3.20
N LEU A 119 9.52 -12.30 -2.06
CA LEU A 119 9.65 -13.25 -0.97
C LEU A 119 8.58 -12.94 0.07
N LEU A 120 7.72 -13.90 0.35
CA LEU A 120 6.62 -13.77 1.29
C LEU A 120 6.80 -14.72 2.47
N CYS A 121 6.80 -14.19 3.69
CA CYS A 121 6.72 -15.01 4.89
C CYS A 121 5.29 -15.50 5.10
N LEU A 122 5.07 -16.81 5.01
CA LEU A 122 3.75 -17.41 5.19
C LEU A 122 3.25 -17.38 6.65
N ASN A 123 4.12 -17.12 7.61
CA ASN A 123 3.77 -17.06 9.02
C ASN A 123 3.25 -15.68 9.45
N CYS A 124 3.97 -14.60 9.07
CA CYS A 124 3.64 -13.23 9.52
C CYS A 124 3.17 -12.30 8.41
N GLY A 125 3.18 -12.75 7.15
CA GLY A 125 2.76 -11.97 5.98
C GLY A 125 3.75 -10.88 5.55
N ARG A 126 4.91 -10.74 6.22
CA ARG A 126 5.95 -9.80 5.78
C ARG A 126 6.46 -10.20 4.41
N PHE A 127 6.76 -9.21 3.59
CA PHE A 127 7.31 -9.43 2.26
C PHE A 127 8.58 -8.61 2.03
N GLU A 128 9.41 -9.09 1.11
CA GLU A 128 10.60 -8.41 0.61
C GLU A 128 10.73 -8.63 -0.88
N TYR A 129 11.28 -7.63 -1.58
CA TYR A 129 11.62 -7.76 -2.99
C TYR A 129 13.11 -8.01 -3.12
N PHE A 130 13.49 -8.96 -3.98
CA PHE A 130 14.89 -9.24 -4.26
C PHE A 130 15.14 -9.40 -5.77
N GLU A 131 16.34 -9.07 -6.16
CA GLU A 131 16.80 -9.26 -7.53
C GLU A 131 17.28 -10.71 -7.70
N GLY A 132 16.61 -11.46 -8.56
CA GLY A 132 16.87 -12.89 -8.74
C GLY A 132 17.83 -13.15 -9.91
N GLU A 133 18.99 -12.51 -9.98
CA GLU A 133 19.94 -12.66 -11.09
C GLU A 133 20.30 -14.13 -11.37
N ASN A 134 20.41 -14.94 -10.32
CA ASN A 134 20.75 -16.37 -10.45
C ASN A 134 19.53 -17.31 -10.58
N LEU A 135 18.30 -16.80 -10.41
CA LEU A 135 17.10 -17.64 -10.48
C LEU A 135 16.84 -18.15 -11.90
N LYS A 136 17.14 -17.37 -12.92
CA LYS A 136 16.99 -17.78 -14.31
C LYS A 136 17.88 -18.99 -14.61
N GLU A 137 19.14 -18.92 -14.23
CA GLU A 137 20.11 -20.03 -14.41
C GLU A 137 19.70 -21.26 -13.62
N PHE A 138 19.21 -21.06 -12.38
CA PHE A 138 18.68 -22.15 -11.56
C PHE A 138 17.50 -22.84 -12.23
N PHE A 139 16.50 -22.10 -12.70
CA PHE A 139 15.33 -22.68 -13.37
C PHE A 139 15.67 -23.33 -14.71
N GLU A 140 16.58 -22.75 -15.49
CA GLU A 140 17.10 -23.38 -16.71
C GLU A 140 17.82 -24.70 -16.41
N GLY A 141 18.58 -24.77 -15.33
CA GLY A 141 19.23 -25.99 -14.85
C GLY A 141 18.21 -27.05 -14.47
N VAL A 142 17.17 -26.69 -13.74
CA VAL A 142 16.06 -27.60 -13.37
C VAL A 142 15.31 -28.08 -14.62
N ALA A 143 14.98 -27.19 -15.55
CA ALA A 143 14.28 -27.54 -16.79
C ALA A 143 15.11 -28.56 -17.60
N LYS A 144 16.39 -28.31 -17.81
CA LYS A 144 17.30 -29.24 -18.53
C LYS A 144 17.40 -30.61 -17.83
N SER A 145 17.49 -30.62 -16.49
CA SER A 145 17.58 -31.89 -15.73
C SER A 145 16.27 -32.68 -15.76
N SER A 146 15.15 -32.00 -15.96
CA SER A 146 13.79 -32.59 -16.02
C SER A 146 13.33 -32.89 -17.45
N GLY A 147 14.15 -32.62 -18.47
CA GLY A 147 13.85 -32.92 -19.88
C GLY A 147 12.93 -31.90 -20.57
N TYR A 148 12.90 -30.64 -20.06
CA TYR A 148 12.19 -29.51 -20.67
C TYR A 148 13.13 -28.56 -21.39
#